data_9b694959012084d4e2056b13553aeab1
#
_entry.id   9b694959012084d4e2056b13553aeab1
#
_cell.length_a   1.000
_cell.length_b   1.000
_cell.length_c   1.000
_cell.angle_alpha   90.00
_cell.angle_beta   90.00
_cell.angle_gamma   90.00
#
_symmetry.space_group_name_H-M   'P 1'
#
loop_
_entity.id
_entity.type
_entity.pdbx_description
1 polymer ?
#
loop_
_entity_poly.entity_id
_entity_poly.type
_entity_poly.pdbx_seq_one_letter_code
_entity_poly.pdbx_strand_id
1 'polypeptide(L)'
;MELHIRYAGDDDPEKCTARKLAKFDRARLHHSHSDTPYGVVLNPHAEQALSPADRPTASDGALVALDCSWESAGEAQFSLAGEHRALPYLVAANPVNFGRPMELTTVEALAAALAIFDEDEQADAILSKFTWGKTFLELNAEPLDRYANCADSSEIVAVQQEYLDRGEG
;
A
#
# COMPACT_ATOMS: atom_id res chain seq x y z
N MET A 1 5.72 12.27 -4.60
CA MET A 1 5.03 12.03 -3.32
C MET A 1 6.02 11.42 -2.34
N GLU A 2 6.07 11.92 -1.12
CA GLU A 2 6.97 11.37 -0.11
C GLU A 2 6.44 10.05 0.45
N LEU A 3 7.30 9.03 0.48
CA LEU A 3 6.96 7.71 0.98
C LEU A 3 7.66 7.47 2.31
N HIS A 4 6.90 7.09 3.31
CA HIS A 4 7.39 6.81 4.64
C HIS A 4 6.85 5.45 5.10
N ILE A 5 7.64 4.74 5.91
CA ILE A 5 7.28 3.42 6.40
C ILE A 5 7.47 3.39 7.91
N ARG A 6 6.38 3.09 8.64
CA ARG A 6 6.47 2.80 10.07
C ARG A 6 6.91 1.35 10.19
N TYR A 7 8.16 1.14 10.50
CA TYR A 7 8.85 -0.13 10.43
C TYR A 7 9.04 -0.73 11.82
N ALA A 8 8.52 -1.92 12.04
CA ALA A 8 8.61 -2.61 13.33
C ALA A 8 9.83 -3.51 13.46
N GLY A 9 10.44 -3.91 12.33
CA GLY A 9 11.61 -4.77 12.35
C GLY A 9 11.30 -6.26 12.56
N ASP A 10 10.03 -6.64 12.38
CA ASP A 10 9.57 -8.00 12.63
C ASP A 10 9.86 -8.99 11.49
N ASP A 11 10.13 -8.48 10.30
CA ASP A 11 10.33 -9.31 9.12
C ASP A 11 11.79 -9.73 8.93
N ASP A 12 11.99 -10.82 8.17
CA ASP A 12 13.31 -11.25 7.75
C ASP A 12 13.97 -10.13 6.91
N PRO A 13 15.13 -9.60 7.35
CA PRO A 13 15.80 -8.52 6.65
C PRO A 13 16.11 -8.80 5.18
N GLU A 14 16.37 -10.05 4.82
CA GLU A 14 16.69 -10.42 3.43
C GLU A 14 15.48 -10.35 2.52
N LYS A 15 14.28 -10.52 3.08
CA LYS A 15 13.02 -10.53 2.34
C LYS A 15 12.22 -9.24 2.51
N CYS A 16 12.67 -8.34 3.37
CA CYS A 16 11.94 -7.12 3.69
C CYS A 16 12.01 -6.09 2.56
N THR A 17 10.89 -5.84 1.91
CA THR A 17 10.82 -4.85 0.83
C THR A 17 11.00 -3.42 1.35
N ALA A 18 10.56 -3.15 2.58
CA ALA A 18 10.70 -1.84 3.20
C ALA A 18 12.17 -1.42 3.32
N ARG A 19 13.01 -2.32 3.80
CA ARG A 19 14.44 -2.04 3.96
C ARG A 19 15.13 -1.81 2.63
N LYS A 20 14.73 -2.56 1.60
CA LYS A 20 15.28 -2.40 0.27
C LYS A 20 14.93 -1.04 -0.32
N LEU A 21 13.68 -0.58 -0.13
CA LEU A 21 13.27 0.75 -0.57
C LEU A 21 14.08 1.84 0.12
N ALA A 22 14.32 1.71 1.42
CA ALA A 22 15.13 2.65 2.18
C ALA A 22 16.58 2.66 1.68
N LYS A 23 17.13 1.49 1.38
CA LYS A 23 18.50 1.35 0.86
C LYS A 23 18.68 2.10 -0.46
N PHE A 24 17.66 2.11 -1.32
CA PHE A 24 17.70 2.82 -2.60
C PHE A 24 17.13 4.23 -2.52
N ASP A 25 16.93 4.76 -1.31
CA ASP A 25 16.46 6.13 -1.09
C ASP A 25 15.06 6.41 -1.67
N ARG A 26 14.21 5.37 -1.73
CA ARG A 26 12.86 5.47 -2.28
C ARG A 26 11.80 5.69 -1.21
N ALA A 27 12.12 5.38 0.05
CA ALA A 27 11.24 5.59 1.19
C ALA A 27 12.08 5.77 2.44
N ARG A 28 11.50 6.37 3.48
CA ARG A 28 12.15 6.55 4.77
C ARG A 28 11.51 5.63 5.81
N LEU A 29 12.37 4.95 6.59
CA LEU A 29 11.92 4.10 7.68
C LEU A 29 11.82 4.91 8.98
N HIS A 30 10.76 4.64 9.75
CA HIS A 30 10.57 5.24 11.07
C HIS A 30 10.30 4.13 12.08
N HIS A 31 10.96 4.21 13.22
CA HIS A 31 10.88 3.18 14.27
C HIS A 31 9.92 3.56 15.40
N SER A 32 9.33 4.75 15.34
CA SER A 32 8.35 5.21 16.32
C SER A 32 7.21 5.98 15.64
N HIS A 33 6.08 6.06 16.33
CA HIS A 33 4.94 6.84 15.83
C HIS A 33 5.26 8.33 15.83
N SER A 34 5.99 8.81 16.83
CA SER A 34 6.32 10.24 16.95
C SER A 34 7.20 10.76 15.82
N ASP A 35 8.04 9.88 15.24
CA ASP A 35 8.94 10.25 14.14
C ASP A 35 8.27 10.13 12.78
N THR A 36 7.12 9.47 12.71
CA THR A 36 6.41 9.23 11.45
C THR A 36 5.56 10.47 11.11
N PRO A 37 5.71 11.03 9.90
CA PRO A 37 4.95 12.23 9.53
C PRO A 37 3.46 11.94 9.36
N TYR A 38 2.65 12.99 9.50
CA TYR A 38 1.22 12.91 9.26
C TYR A 38 0.94 12.77 7.75
N GLY A 39 -0.01 11.90 7.40
CA GLY A 39 -0.43 11.73 6.02
C GLY A 39 -1.50 10.66 5.90
N VAL A 40 -1.54 10.01 4.75
CA VAL A 40 -2.42 8.86 4.53
C VAL A 40 -1.68 7.61 4.98
N VAL A 41 -2.29 6.86 5.90
CA VAL A 41 -1.71 5.64 6.46
C VAL A 41 -2.40 4.42 5.86
N LEU A 42 -1.63 3.57 5.20
CA LEU A 42 -2.14 2.31 4.65
C LEU A 42 -2.26 1.30 5.78
N ASN A 43 -3.49 1.03 6.21
CA ASN A 43 -3.79 0.15 7.33
C ASN A 43 -4.84 -0.88 6.89
N PRO A 44 -4.51 -2.17 6.83
CA PRO A 44 -5.46 -3.20 6.36
C PRO A 44 -6.70 -3.33 7.24
N HIS A 45 -6.66 -2.81 8.47
CA HIS A 45 -7.80 -2.84 9.40
C HIS A 45 -8.62 -1.56 9.36
N ALA A 46 -8.29 -0.59 8.51
CA ALA A 46 -9.06 0.65 8.38
C ALA A 46 -10.44 0.36 7.81
N GLU A 47 -11.43 1.10 8.27
CA GLU A 47 -12.81 0.93 7.81
C GLU A 47 -13.08 1.55 6.45
N GLN A 48 -12.29 2.55 6.08
CA GLN A 48 -12.48 3.29 4.83
C GLN A 48 -11.44 2.86 3.78
N ALA A 49 -11.91 2.60 2.56
CA ALA A 49 -11.03 2.24 1.45
C ALA A 49 -10.28 3.47 0.92
N LEU A 50 -9.02 3.25 0.53
CA LEU A 50 -8.21 4.27 -0.14
C LEU A 50 -8.87 4.62 -1.48
N SER A 51 -8.91 5.92 -1.82
CA SER A 51 -9.43 6.38 -3.10
C SER A 51 -8.65 7.60 -3.57
N PRO A 52 -8.85 8.04 -4.84
CA PRO A 52 -8.23 9.29 -5.32
C PRO A 52 -8.54 10.52 -4.47
N ALA A 53 -9.66 10.51 -3.71
CA ALA A 53 -10.00 11.60 -2.81
C ALA A 53 -8.95 11.82 -1.70
N ASP A 54 -8.14 10.81 -1.41
CA ASP A 54 -7.09 10.88 -0.38
C ASP A 54 -5.79 11.48 -0.89
N ARG A 55 -5.65 11.67 -2.19
CA ARG A 55 -4.42 12.19 -2.80
C ARG A 55 -3.96 13.52 -2.21
N PRO A 56 -4.83 14.52 -2.01
CA PRO A 56 -4.38 15.81 -1.45
C PRO A 56 -3.72 15.66 -0.09
N THR A 57 -4.27 14.84 0.80
CA THR A 57 -3.69 14.60 2.12
C THR A 57 -2.31 13.96 2.01
N ALA A 58 -2.14 13.01 1.11
CA ALA A 58 -0.85 12.35 0.90
C ALA A 58 0.16 13.30 0.25
N SER A 59 -0.28 14.13 -0.69
CA SER A 59 0.61 15.10 -1.37
C SER A 59 1.07 16.22 -0.46
N ASP A 60 0.21 16.68 0.43
CA ASP A 60 0.54 17.75 1.39
C ASP A 60 1.35 17.24 2.57
N GLY A 61 1.21 15.97 2.91
CA GLY A 61 1.93 15.33 4.00
C GLY A 61 2.80 14.19 3.49
N ALA A 62 2.32 12.96 3.66
CA ALA A 62 3.06 11.76 3.29
C ALA A 62 2.12 10.61 2.97
N LEU A 63 2.63 9.62 2.24
CA LEU A 63 2.01 8.32 2.11
C LEU A 63 2.79 7.37 3.01
N VAL A 64 2.12 6.79 4.00
CA VAL A 64 2.76 5.99 5.05
C VAL A 64 2.28 4.54 4.97
N ALA A 65 3.22 3.60 4.88
CA ALA A 65 2.91 2.18 5.00
C ALA A 65 3.23 1.70 6.43
N LEU A 66 2.44 0.74 6.90
CA LEU A 66 2.69 0.06 8.16
C LEU A 66 3.37 -1.26 7.85
N ASP A 67 4.61 -1.43 8.28
CA ASP A 67 5.38 -2.65 8.09
C ASP A 67 5.57 -3.32 9.45
N CYS A 68 4.61 -4.13 9.85
CA CYS A 68 4.64 -4.88 11.09
C CYS A 68 3.93 -6.22 10.89
N SER A 69 4.27 -7.18 11.74
CA SER A 69 3.64 -8.50 11.67
C SER A 69 2.16 -8.43 12.05
N TRP A 70 1.38 -9.38 11.56
CA TRP A 70 -0.04 -9.49 11.91
C TRP A 70 -0.28 -9.60 13.41
N GLU A 71 0.65 -10.24 14.12
CA GLU A 71 0.56 -10.44 15.58
C GLU A 71 0.71 -9.13 16.35
N SER A 72 1.48 -8.20 15.81
CA SER A 72 1.61 -6.87 16.40
C SER A 72 0.61 -5.88 15.83
N ALA A 73 -0.20 -6.30 14.86
CA ALA A 73 -1.24 -5.47 14.27
C ALA A 73 -2.42 -5.40 15.24
N GLY A 74 -2.75 -4.22 15.69
CA GLY A 74 -3.85 -4.02 16.62
C GLY A 74 -4.06 -2.55 16.89
N GLU A 75 -4.53 -2.23 18.09
CA GLU A 75 -4.80 -0.86 18.50
C GLU A 75 -3.60 0.06 18.30
N ALA A 76 -2.37 -0.47 18.48
CA ALA A 76 -1.15 0.31 18.32
C ALA A 76 -1.01 0.92 16.92
N GLN A 77 -1.50 0.24 15.89
CA GLN A 77 -1.42 0.74 14.51
C GLN A 77 -2.33 1.96 14.31
N PHE A 78 -3.51 1.95 14.93
CA PHE A 78 -4.46 3.07 14.83
C PHE A 78 -4.02 4.28 15.66
N SER A 79 -3.06 4.12 16.57
CA SER A 79 -2.54 5.24 17.34
C SER A 79 -1.60 6.13 16.52
N LEU A 80 -1.15 5.68 15.36
CA LEU A 80 -0.36 6.50 14.45
C LEU A 80 -1.25 7.61 13.89
N ALA A 81 -0.81 8.86 14.04
CA ALA A 81 -1.57 10.01 13.56
C ALA A 81 -1.62 10.01 12.02
N GLY A 82 -2.81 10.20 11.47
CA GLY A 82 -3.01 10.24 10.02
C GLY A 82 -4.41 9.80 9.63
N GLU A 83 -4.68 9.85 8.32
CA GLU A 83 -5.91 9.34 7.74
C GLU A 83 -5.70 7.88 7.38
N HIS A 84 -6.27 6.98 8.16
CA HIS A 84 -6.11 5.54 7.94
C HIS A 84 -7.02 5.06 6.83
N ARG A 85 -6.44 4.34 5.86
CA ARG A 85 -7.16 3.80 4.70
C ARG A 85 -6.71 2.38 4.40
N ALA A 86 -7.63 1.52 4.00
CA ALA A 86 -7.34 0.15 3.57
C ALA A 86 -7.27 0.12 2.05
N LEU A 87 -6.30 -0.62 1.51
CA LEU A 87 -6.25 -0.84 0.07
C LEU A 87 -7.40 -1.75 -0.37
N PRO A 88 -7.99 -1.50 -1.56
CA PRO A 88 -9.02 -2.37 -2.10
C PRO A 88 -8.43 -3.70 -2.60
N TYR A 89 -9.31 -4.60 -3.07
CA TYR A 89 -8.91 -5.92 -3.55
C TYR A 89 -7.84 -5.84 -4.64
N LEU A 90 -6.71 -6.49 -4.39
CA LEU A 90 -5.58 -6.62 -5.30
C LEU A 90 -4.90 -7.95 -5.01
N VAL A 91 -4.15 -8.49 -5.97
CA VAL A 91 -3.44 -9.77 -5.80
C VAL A 91 -1.94 -9.55 -5.75
N ALA A 92 -1.26 -10.35 -4.93
CA ALA A 92 0.17 -10.25 -4.74
C ALA A 92 0.94 -10.84 -5.93
N ALA A 93 2.06 -10.21 -6.26
CA ALA A 93 3.03 -10.74 -7.22
C ALA A 93 4.33 -11.15 -6.54
N ASN A 94 4.49 -10.86 -5.24
CA ASN A 94 5.71 -11.23 -4.52
C ASN A 94 5.86 -12.76 -4.48
N PRO A 95 7.10 -13.28 -4.46
CA PRO A 95 7.35 -14.72 -4.57
C PRO A 95 6.76 -15.60 -3.47
N VAL A 96 6.55 -15.01 -2.28
CA VAL A 96 6.01 -15.76 -1.14
C VAL A 96 4.51 -15.99 -1.28
N ASN A 97 3.77 -14.95 -1.75
CA ASN A 97 2.31 -14.97 -1.78
C ASN A 97 1.74 -14.78 -3.19
N PHE A 98 2.47 -15.16 -4.23
CA PHE A 98 2.07 -14.95 -5.61
C PHE A 98 0.64 -15.40 -5.89
N GLY A 99 -0.17 -14.47 -6.42
CA GLY A 99 -1.56 -14.73 -6.79
C GLY A 99 -2.56 -14.69 -5.64
N ARG A 100 -2.10 -14.52 -4.39
CA ARG A 100 -3.00 -14.47 -3.24
C ARG A 100 -3.61 -13.08 -3.08
N PRO A 101 -4.93 -13.02 -2.84
CA PRO A 101 -5.58 -11.73 -2.60
C PRO A 101 -5.10 -11.08 -1.31
N MET A 102 -4.84 -9.78 -1.38
CA MET A 102 -4.54 -8.92 -0.22
C MET A 102 -3.26 -9.25 0.55
N GLU A 103 -2.46 -10.21 0.11
CA GLU A 103 -1.20 -10.60 0.77
C GLU A 103 -0.02 -9.77 0.22
N LEU A 104 -0.17 -8.45 0.23
CA LEU A 104 0.80 -7.53 -0.37
C LEU A 104 2.00 -7.26 0.53
N THR A 105 3.18 -7.15 -0.07
CA THR A 105 4.36 -6.63 0.62
C THR A 105 4.25 -5.11 0.74
N THR A 106 5.15 -4.50 1.53
CA THR A 106 5.19 -3.05 1.70
C THR A 106 5.34 -2.32 0.37
N VAL A 107 6.24 -2.78 -0.51
CA VAL A 107 6.44 -2.12 -1.81
C VAL A 107 5.20 -2.25 -2.70
N GLU A 108 4.53 -3.40 -2.67
CA GLU A 108 3.29 -3.57 -3.43
C GLU A 108 2.19 -2.65 -2.92
N ALA A 109 2.06 -2.53 -1.59
CA ALA A 109 1.07 -1.63 -0.99
C ALA A 109 1.31 -0.18 -1.39
N LEU A 110 2.55 0.29 -1.31
CA LEU A 110 2.90 1.66 -1.71
C LEU A 110 2.67 1.88 -3.20
N ALA A 111 3.07 0.93 -4.05
CA ALA A 111 2.88 1.04 -5.49
C ALA A 111 1.39 1.06 -5.86
N ALA A 112 0.57 0.25 -5.19
CA ALA A 112 -0.87 0.24 -5.41
C ALA A 112 -1.49 1.60 -5.09
N ALA A 113 -1.13 2.18 -3.94
CA ALA A 113 -1.62 3.51 -3.55
C ALA A 113 -1.20 4.57 -4.56
N LEU A 114 0.07 4.54 -4.99
CA LEU A 114 0.57 5.49 -5.99
C LEU A 114 -0.21 5.36 -7.31
N ALA A 115 -0.49 4.14 -7.76
CA ALA A 115 -1.25 3.92 -8.98
C ALA A 115 -2.69 4.44 -8.86
N ILE A 116 -3.33 4.25 -7.70
CA ILE A 116 -4.67 4.79 -7.43
C ILE A 116 -4.64 6.31 -7.45
N PHE A 117 -3.55 6.93 -7.01
CA PHE A 117 -3.37 8.39 -7.02
C PHE A 117 -2.87 8.92 -8.36
N ASP A 118 -2.79 8.09 -9.40
CA ASP A 118 -2.30 8.46 -10.72
C ASP A 118 -0.81 8.89 -10.72
N GLU A 119 -0.04 8.31 -9.80
CA GLU A 119 1.41 8.50 -9.71
C GLU A 119 2.13 7.28 -10.29
N ASP A 120 1.82 6.93 -11.55
CA ASP A 120 2.28 5.70 -12.19
C ASP A 120 3.80 5.63 -12.34
N GLU A 121 4.45 6.74 -12.63
CA GLU A 121 5.91 6.78 -12.78
C GLU A 121 6.61 6.43 -11.47
N GLN A 122 6.10 6.93 -10.36
CA GLN A 122 6.67 6.63 -9.05
C GLN A 122 6.40 5.18 -8.65
N ALA A 123 5.21 4.66 -8.97
CA ALA A 123 4.88 3.26 -8.73
C ALA A 123 5.86 2.34 -9.48
N ASP A 124 6.10 2.62 -10.77
CA ASP A 124 7.09 1.90 -11.57
C ASP A 124 8.49 2.00 -10.96
N ALA A 125 8.87 3.19 -10.53
CA ALA A 125 10.22 3.43 -10.00
C ALA A 125 10.51 2.59 -8.76
N ILE A 126 9.56 2.51 -7.81
CA ILE A 126 9.78 1.71 -6.60
C ILE A 126 9.74 0.22 -6.88
N LEU A 127 8.87 -0.23 -7.79
CA LEU A 127 8.78 -1.64 -8.18
C LEU A 127 9.98 -2.10 -9.00
N SER A 128 10.65 -1.20 -9.71
CA SER A 128 11.80 -1.53 -10.55
C SER A 128 12.98 -2.11 -9.77
N LYS A 129 12.99 -1.95 -8.46
CA LYS A 129 14.03 -2.51 -7.58
C LYS A 129 13.83 -4.00 -7.31
N PHE A 130 12.74 -4.59 -7.80
CA PHE A 130 12.39 -5.98 -7.58
C PHE A 130 12.17 -6.68 -8.91
N THR A 131 12.74 -7.89 -9.07
CA THR A 131 12.63 -8.65 -10.34
C THR A 131 11.18 -8.98 -10.68
N TRP A 132 10.34 -9.18 -9.68
CA TRP A 132 8.92 -9.51 -9.82
C TRP A 132 8.02 -8.25 -9.81
N GLY A 133 8.60 -7.05 -9.62
CA GLY A 133 7.82 -5.83 -9.40
C GLY A 133 6.88 -5.46 -10.54
N LYS A 134 7.38 -5.55 -11.78
CA LYS A 134 6.57 -5.26 -12.97
C LYS A 134 5.33 -6.16 -13.06
N THR A 135 5.46 -7.41 -12.63
CA THR A 135 4.36 -8.38 -12.66
C THR A 135 3.19 -7.91 -11.78
N PHE A 136 3.47 -7.22 -10.66
CA PHE A 136 2.42 -6.70 -9.80
C PHE A 136 1.49 -5.76 -10.57
N LEU A 137 2.04 -4.83 -11.34
CA LEU A 137 1.24 -3.89 -12.12
C LEU A 137 0.50 -4.58 -13.27
N GLU A 138 1.13 -5.58 -13.87
CA GLU A 138 0.49 -6.35 -14.95
C GLU A 138 -0.69 -7.18 -14.44
N LEU A 139 -0.52 -7.88 -13.31
CA LEU A 139 -1.59 -8.68 -12.71
C LEU A 139 -2.80 -7.82 -12.28
N ASN A 140 -2.53 -6.62 -11.81
CA ASN A 140 -3.55 -5.74 -11.23
C ASN A 140 -3.93 -4.58 -12.15
N ALA A 141 -3.55 -4.63 -13.44
CA ALA A 141 -3.75 -3.51 -14.36
C ALA A 141 -5.21 -3.08 -14.46
N GLU A 142 -6.13 -4.03 -14.62
CA GLU A 142 -7.56 -3.72 -14.72
C GLU A 142 -8.10 -3.10 -13.42
N PRO A 143 -7.97 -3.76 -12.24
CA PRO A 143 -8.52 -3.15 -11.02
C PRO A 143 -7.85 -1.82 -10.67
N LEU A 144 -6.55 -1.67 -10.83
CA LEU A 144 -5.88 -0.41 -10.52
C LEU A 144 -6.38 0.74 -11.40
N ASP A 145 -6.59 0.48 -12.70
CA ASP A 145 -7.13 1.48 -13.60
C ASP A 145 -8.55 1.88 -13.18
N ARG A 146 -9.38 0.92 -12.80
CA ARG A 146 -10.74 1.21 -12.35
C ARG A 146 -10.75 2.00 -11.05
N TYR A 147 -9.89 1.64 -10.09
CA TYR A 147 -9.79 2.37 -8.82
C TYR A 147 -9.31 3.80 -9.03
N ALA A 148 -8.35 4.00 -9.94
CA ALA A 148 -7.84 5.35 -10.25
C ALA A 148 -8.90 6.26 -10.86
N ASN A 149 -9.95 5.70 -11.43
CA ASN A 149 -11.07 6.45 -12.02
C ASN A 149 -12.24 6.65 -11.06
N CYS A 150 -12.15 6.13 -9.83
CA CYS A 150 -13.17 6.36 -8.81
C CYS A 150 -13.01 7.74 -8.20
N ALA A 151 -14.13 8.33 -7.78
CA ALA A 151 -14.10 9.64 -7.12
C ALA A 151 -13.83 9.54 -5.63
N ASP A 152 -14.35 8.50 -4.97
CA ASP A 152 -14.28 8.38 -3.52
C ASP A 152 -14.30 6.91 -3.06
N SER A 153 -14.23 6.72 -1.75
CA SER A 153 -14.19 5.41 -1.11
C SER A 153 -15.42 4.55 -1.43
N SER A 154 -16.60 5.13 -1.55
CA SER A 154 -17.81 4.35 -1.83
C SER A 154 -17.79 3.77 -3.24
N GLU A 155 -17.25 4.50 -4.22
CA GLU A 155 -17.06 3.97 -5.56
C GLU A 155 -16.02 2.87 -5.59
N ILE A 156 -14.93 3.01 -4.81
CA ILE A 156 -13.91 1.96 -4.66
C ILE A 156 -14.55 0.67 -4.16
N VAL A 157 -15.37 0.76 -3.11
CA VAL A 157 -16.03 -0.42 -2.52
C VAL A 157 -16.94 -1.10 -3.55
N ALA A 158 -17.66 -0.33 -4.35
CA ALA A 158 -18.54 -0.87 -5.40
C ALA A 158 -17.74 -1.64 -6.46
N VAL A 159 -16.62 -1.09 -6.90
CA VAL A 159 -15.74 -1.77 -7.87
C VAL A 159 -15.12 -3.02 -7.25
N GLN A 160 -14.61 -2.90 -6.03
CA GLN A 160 -14.01 -4.01 -5.29
C GLN A 160 -14.97 -5.20 -5.16
N GLN A 161 -16.25 -4.92 -4.92
CA GLN A 161 -17.25 -5.97 -4.74
C GLN A 161 -17.35 -6.88 -5.96
N GLU A 162 -17.20 -6.34 -7.17
CA GLU A 162 -17.22 -7.13 -8.39
C GLU A 162 -16.08 -8.16 -8.42
N TYR A 163 -14.89 -7.80 -7.93
CA TYR A 163 -13.76 -8.72 -7.87
C TYR A 163 -13.92 -9.77 -6.76
N LEU A 164 -14.47 -9.39 -5.63
CA LEU A 164 -14.75 -10.30 -4.53
C LEU A 164 -15.79 -11.34 -4.95
N ASP A 165 -16.84 -10.93 -5.66
CA ASP A 165 -17.87 -11.85 -6.17
C ASP A 165 -17.29 -12.85 -7.17
N ARG A 166 -16.36 -12.43 -8.03
CA ARG A 166 -15.68 -13.32 -8.98
C ARG A 166 -14.81 -14.35 -8.25
N GLY A 167 -14.17 -13.94 -7.14
CA GLY A 167 -13.29 -14.80 -6.37
C GLY A 167 -14.04 -15.91 -5.62
N GLU A 168 -15.32 -15.73 -5.37
CA GLU A 168 -16.19 -16.72 -4.72
C GLU A 168 -16.78 -17.74 -5.71
N GLY A 169 -16.64 -17.48 -7.00
CA GLY A 169 -17.20 -18.31 -8.07
C GLY A 169 -16.39 -19.52 -8.47
#